data_f45be7488d75084d7e260abb9677b4ea
#
_entry.id   f45be7488d75084d7e260abb9677b4ea
#
_cell.length_a   1.000
_cell.length_b   1.000
_cell.length_c   1.000
_cell.angle_alpha   90.00
_cell.angle_beta   90.00
_cell.angle_gamma   90.00
#
_symmetry.space_group_name_H-M   'P 1'
#
loop_
_entity.id
_entity.type
_entity.pdbx_description
1 polymer ?
#
loop_
_entity_poly.entity_id
_entity_poly.type
_entity_poly.pdbx_seq_one_letter_code
_entity_poly.pdbx_strand_id
1 'polypeptide(L)'
;MTRNIVAAVVAVGLVILAASLPFWGEAYWMHEFVMVSCFFVFAMMWNLMAGYGGMVSVGQQAWFGLGGYFMLALANLGGVNPFVAIVLGAVLSTLIALPMSKLAFRLQGGYFAIGTWVMAEVVRLTVANISIVGGGSGTSLTAFRGVSRALRENVTYWVALVAVVATIVLVYLFLRSKQGLALQAIRDSEVAAESQGINVARMKLAVYLVSAFGCAIAGGLYFVSNLRISPD
;
A
#
# COMPACT_ATOMS: atom_id res chain seq x y z
N MET A 1 18.33 -7.98 25.89
CA MET A 1 17.51 -6.84 26.35
C MET A 1 18.04 -5.51 25.77
N THR A 2 19.33 -5.23 25.84
CA THR A 2 20.02 -4.02 25.31
C THR A 2 19.81 -3.77 23.81
N ARG A 3 19.88 -4.79 22.96
CA ARG A 3 19.72 -4.67 21.49
C ARG A 3 18.31 -4.14 21.07
N ASN A 4 17.28 -4.57 21.78
CA ASN A 4 15.90 -4.12 21.49
C ASN A 4 15.67 -2.67 21.97
N ILE A 5 16.29 -2.27 23.06
CA ILE A 5 16.23 -0.89 23.58
C ILE A 5 16.96 0.05 22.61
N VAL A 6 18.16 -0.32 22.17
CA VAL A 6 18.93 0.48 21.18
C VAL A 6 18.14 0.63 19.87
N ALA A 7 17.55 -0.46 19.36
CA ALA A 7 16.72 -0.40 18.15
C ALA A 7 15.50 0.52 18.32
N ALA A 8 14.83 0.46 19.47
CA ALA A 8 13.70 1.34 19.76
C ALA A 8 14.12 2.81 19.87
N VAL A 9 15.24 3.11 20.52
CA VAL A 9 15.77 4.48 20.63
C VAL A 9 16.14 5.04 19.26
N VAL A 10 16.81 4.23 18.42
CA VAL A 10 17.15 4.64 17.06
C VAL A 10 15.89 4.91 16.23
N ALA A 11 14.88 4.02 16.30
CA ALA A 11 13.63 4.18 15.58
C ALA A 11 12.89 5.45 16.00
N VAL A 12 12.81 5.73 17.32
CA VAL A 12 12.19 6.96 17.83
C VAL A 12 12.99 8.20 17.39
N GLY A 13 14.33 8.15 17.44
CA GLY A 13 15.18 9.24 16.96
C GLY A 13 14.97 9.55 15.48
N LEU A 14 14.85 8.52 14.63
CA LEU A 14 14.54 8.70 13.20
C LEU A 14 13.15 9.30 12.96
N VAL A 15 12.14 8.89 13.74
CA VAL A 15 10.79 9.48 13.65
C VAL A 15 10.80 10.94 14.08
N ILE A 16 11.52 11.30 15.15
CA ILE A 16 11.66 12.69 15.61
C ILE A 16 12.39 13.53 14.55
N LEU A 17 13.47 13.01 13.97
CA LEU A 17 14.20 13.68 12.89
C LEU A 17 13.30 13.91 11.69
N ALA A 18 12.56 12.90 11.24
CA ALA A 18 11.58 13.05 10.17
C ALA A 18 10.49 14.07 10.54
N ALA A 19 9.92 14.02 11.75
CA ALA A 19 8.91 14.97 12.19
C ALA A 19 9.42 16.42 12.27
N SER A 20 10.72 16.64 12.41
CA SER A 20 11.33 17.98 12.42
C SER A 20 11.55 18.58 11.03
N LEU A 21 11.59 17.76 9.97
CA LEU A 21 11.91 18.19 8.61
C LEU A 21 11.04 19.36 8.09
N PRO A 22 9.70 19.41 8.31
CA PRO A 22 8.86 20.50 7.81
C PRO A 22 9.21 21.89 8.40
N PHE A 23 9.96 21.96 9.51
CA PHE A 23 10.30 23.22 10.18
C PHE A 23 11.58 23.86 9.66
N TRP A 24 12.47 23.10 9.01
CA TRP A 24 13.76 23.57 8.53
C TRP A 24 14.11 23.10 7.12
N GLY A 25 13.38 22.10 6.61
CA GLY A 25 13.60 21.52 5.29
C GLY A 25 12.96 22.33 4.17
N GLU A 26 13.56 22.28 3.00
CA GLU A 26 12.99 22.84 1.78
C GLU A 26 11.86 21.92 1.25
N ALA A 27 10.94 22.49 0.44
CA ALA A 27 9.84 21.76 -0.19
C ALA A 27 10.31 20.53 -1.01
N TYR A 28 11.51 20.60 -1.59
CA TYR A 28 12.14 19.51 -2.29
C TYR A 28 12.35 18.29 -1.39
N TRP A 29 12.97 18.45 -0.22
CA TRP A 29 13.21 17.36 0.72
C TRP A 29 11.93 16.74 1.27
N MET A 30 10.88 17.55 1.45
CA MET A 30 9.57 17.07 1.87
C MET A 30 8.95 16.18 0.78
N HIS A 31 9.03 16.60 -0.48
CA HIS A 31 8.53 15.82 -1.61
C HIS A 31 9.26 14.47 -1.76
N GLU A 32 10.60 14.49 -1.70
CA GLU A 32 11.43 13.28 -1.76
C GLU A 32 11.11 12.31 -0.61
N PHE A 33 10.93 12.84 0.60
CA PHE A 33 10.52 12.02 1.75
C PHE A 33 9.17 11.35 1.52
N VAL A 34 8.18 12.05 0.97
CA VAL A 34 6.87 11.48 0.63
C VAL A 34 7.03 10.35 -0.40
N MET A 35 7.84 10.56 -1.44
CA MET A 35 8.10 9.55 -2.46
C MET A 35 8.73 8.28 -1.87
N VAL A 36 9.80 8.44 -1.09
CA VAL A 36 10.47 7.33 -0.39
C VAL A 36 9.49 6.63 0.56
N SER A 37 8.65 7.38 1.27
CA SER A 37 7.63 6.84 2.18
C SER A 37 6.61 5.96 1.45
N CYS A 38 6.13 6.38 0.28
CA CYS A 38 5.20 5.59 -0.53
C CYS A 38 5.83 4.26 -0.97
N PHE A 39 7.07 4.28 -1.47
CA PHE A 39 7.78 3.07 -1.85
C PHE A 39 8.15 2.20 -0.65
N PHE A 40 8.44 2.79 0.50
CA PHE A 40 8.69 2.04 1.73
C PHE A 40 7.43 1.28 2.19
N VAL A 41 6.27 1.93 2.24
CA VAL A 41 4.99 1.29 2.58
C VAL A 41 4.68 0.17 1.58
N PHE A 42 4.85 0.43 0.29
CA PHE A 42 4.67 -0.56 -0.77
C PHE A 42 5.57 -1.80 -0.56
N ALA A 43 6.88 -1.58 -0.33
CA ALA A 43 7.86 -2.64 -0.10
C ALA A 43 7.55 -3.44 1.18
N MET A 44 7.12 -2.79 2.26
CA MET A 44 6.74 -3.45 3.51
C MET A 44 5.51 -4.33 3.33
N MET A 45 4.52 -3.88 2.56
CA MET A 45 3.32 -4.67 2.24
C MET A 45 3.65 -5.86 1.34
N TRP A 46 4.53 -5.66 0.37
CA TRP A 46 5.05 -6.76 -0.45
C TRP A 46 5.82 -7.78 0.40
N ASN A 47 6.70 -7.31 1.28
CA ASN A 47 7.50 -8.17 2.16
C ASN A 47 6.62 -8.95 3.15
N LEU A 48 5.54 -8.34 3.68
CA LEU A 48 4.58 -9.03 4.54
C LEU A 48 4.00 -10.26 3.83
N MET A 49 3.67 -10.13 2.55
CA MET A 49 3.08 -11.20 1.77
C MET A 49 4.13 -12.20 1.24
N ALA A 50 5.19 -11.71 0.62
CA ALA A 50 6.24 -12.54 0.00
C ALA A 50 7.24 -13.07 1.04
N GLY A 51 7.77 -12.20 1.89
CA GLY A 51 8.83 -12.55 2.84
C GLY A 51 8.31 -13.39 4.01
N TYR A 52 7.19 -13.01 4.60
CA TYR A 52 6.64 -13.71 5.77
C TYR A 52 5.55 -14.72 5.41
N GLY A 53 4.80 -14.51 4.34
CA GLY A 53 3.72 -15.39 3.92
C GLY A 53 4.08 -16.39 2.81
N GLY A 54 5.27 -16.28 2.22
CA GLY A 54 5.71 -17.15 1.11
C GLY A 54 4.96 -16.92 -0.21
N MET A 55 4.07 -15.93 -0.27
CA MET A 55 3.27 -15.62 -1.45
C MET A 55 3.95 -14.54 -2.30
N VAL A 56 4.87 -14.94 -3.17
CA VAL A 56 5.60 -14.00 -4.05
C VAL A 56 4.68 -13.51 -5.16
N SER A 57 4.13 -12.31 -5.00
CA SER A 57 3.28 -11.65 -5.99
C SER A 57 4.06 -10.59 -6.76
N VAL A 58 3.90 -10.56 -8.08
CA VAL A 58 4.39 -9.50 -8.97
C VAL A 58 3.28 -8.48 -9.31
N GLY A 59 2.05 -8.74 -8.87
CA GLY A 59 0.87 -7.93 -9.19
C GLY A 59 0.54 -6.81 -8.21
N GLN A 60 1.40 -6.48 -7.25
CA GLN A 60 1.11 -5.48 -6.21
C GLN A 60 0.94 -4.06 -6.76
N GLN A 61 1.56 -3.75 -7.90
CA GLN A 61 1.38 -2.47 -8.59
C GLN A 61 -0.08 -2.21 -8.98
N ALA A 62 -0.89 -3.25 -9.19
CA ALA A 62 -2.32 -3.08 -9.47
C ALA A 62 -3.06 -2.39 -8.32
N TRP A 63 -2.77 -2.79 -7.08
CA TRP A 63 -3.39 -2.20 -5.89
C TRP A 63 -2.91 -0.77 -5.67
N PHE A 64 -1.62 -0.52 -5.93
CA PHE A 64 -1.04 0.81 -5.90
C PHE A 64 -1.73 1.73 -6.92
N GLY A 65 -1.86 1.30 -8.16
CA GLY A 65 -2.54 2.04 -9.21
C GLY A 65 -4.03 2.26 -8.91
N LEU A 66 -4.77 1.19 -8.52
CA LEU A 66 -6.20 1.30 -8.19
C LEU A 66 -6.45 2.25 -7.02
N GLY A 67 -5.60 2.24 -5.98
CA GLY A 67 -5.68 3.18 -4.87
C GLY A 67 -5.62 4.63 -5.34
N GLY A 68 -4.71 4.94 -6.26
CA GLY A 68 -4.60 6.25 -6.90
C GLY A 68 -5.81 6.60 -7.76
N TYR A 69 -6.28 5.69 -8.59
CA TYR A 69 -7.44 5.94 -9.47
C TYR A 69 -8.74 6.12 -8.70
N PHE A 70 -9.00 5.31 -7.67
CA PHE A 70 -10.17 5.50 -6.82
C PHE A 70 -10.09 6.78 -6.01
N MET A 71 -8.93 7.11 -5.46
CA MET A 71 -8.71 8.39 -4.77
C MET A 71 -9.03 9.55 -5.72
N LEU A 72 -8.48 9.53 -6.95
CA LEU A 72 -8.70 10.58 -7.94
C LEU A 72 -10.18 10.67 -8.36
N ALA A 73 -10.83 9.53 -8.62
CA ALA A 73 -12.24 9.50 -8.99
C ALA A 73 -13.13 10.07 -7.87
N LEU A 74 -12.92 9.66 -6.62
CA LEU A 74 -13.66 10.17 -5.48
C LEU A 74 -13.42 11.67 -5.24
N ALA A 75 -12.18 12.13 -5.43
CA ALA A 75 -11.83 13.52 -5.23
C ALA A 75 -12.34 14.44 -6.37
N ASN A 76 -12.14 14.06 -7.64
CA ASN A 76 -12.50 14.89 -8.78
C ASN A 76 -13.99 14.82 -9.12
N LEU A 77 -14.62 13.64 -9.05
CA LEU A 77 -16.02 13.43 -9.45
C LEU A 77 -16.96 13.49 -8.24
N GLY A 78 -16.52 12.95 -7.10
CA GLY A 78 -17.32 12.91 -5.87
C GLY A 78 -17.16 14.15 -4.98
N GLY A 79 -16.23 15.06 -5.27
CA GLY A 79 -15.96 16.22 -4.42
C GLY A 79 -15.45 15.89 -3.02
N VAL A 80 -14.98 14.64 -2.81
CA VAL A 80 -14.46 14.19 -1.51
C VAL A 80 -13.07 14.79 -1.29
N ASN A 81 -12.77 15.18 -0.04
CA ASN A 81 -11.42 15.62 0.31
C ASN A 81 -10.38 14.56 -0.10
N PRO A 82 -9.33 14.93 -0.87
CA PRO A 82 -8.36 13.96 -1.40
C PRO A 82 -7.72 13.06 -0.34
N PHE A 83 -7.48 13.55 0.87
CA PHE A 83 -6.89 12.74 1.95
C PHE A 83 -7.87 11.70 2.50
N VAL A 84 -9.17 12.01 2.57
CA VAL A 84 -10.22 11.04 2.90
C VAL A 84 -10.40 10.05 1.73
N ALA A 85 -10.33 10.56 0.51
CA ALA A 85 -10.43 9.74 -0.70
C ALA A 85 -9.31 8.69 -0.82
N ILE A 86 -8.09 8.93 -0.25
CA ILE A 86 -7.03 7.91 -0.16
C ILE A 86 -7.54 6.68 0.61
N VAL A 87 -8.12 6.89 1.79
CA VAL A 87 -8.58 5.78 2.63
C VAL A 87 -9.76 5.04 1.98
N LEU A 88 -10.73 5.79 1.47
CA LEU A 88 -11.88 5.21 0.76
C LEU A 88 -11.45 4.46 -0.51
N GLY A 89 -10.50 5.01 -1.27
CA GLY A 89 -9.91 4.37 -2.44
C GLY A 89 -9.18 3.07 -2.09
N ALA A 90 -8.48 3.05 -0.96
CA ALA A 90 -7.84 1.84 -0.47
C ALA A 90 -8.86 0.76 -0.06
N VAL A 91 -9.98 1.15 0.57
CA VAL A 91 -11.09 0.22 0.87
C VAL A 91 -11.67 -0.34 -0.42
N LEU A 92 -11.98 0.49 -1.42
CA LEU A 92 -12.51 0.04 -2.71
C LEU A 92 -11.54 -0.90 -3.44
N SER A 93 -10.24 -0.58 -3.44
CA SER A 93 -9.21 -1.46 -4.00
C SER A 93 -9.18 -2.82 -3.30
N THR A 94 -9.31 -2.82 -1.97
CA THR A 94 -9.35 -4.05 -1.16
C THR A 94 -10.61 -4.87 -1.44
N LEU A 95 -11.75 -4.23 -1.68
CA LEU A 95 -12.98 -4.92 -2.08
C LEU A 95 -12.83 -5.63 -3.45
N ILE A 96 -12.09 -5.02 -4.39
CA ILE A 96 -11.75 -5.68 -5.67
C ILE A 96 -10.76 -6.82 -5.45
N ALA A 97 -9.84 -6.69 -4.49
CA ALA A 97 -8.89 -7.75 -4.16
C ALA A 97 -9.58 -9.03 -3.67
N LEU A 98 -10.76 -8.93 -3.04
CA LEU A 98 -11.54 -10.09 -2.55
C LEU A 98 -11.88 -11.11 -3.66
N PRO A 99 -12.55 -10.75 -4.75
CA PRO A 99 -12.82 -11.71 -5.84
C PRO A 99 -11.53 -12.14 -6.55
N MET A 100 -10.54 -11.24 -6.71
CA MET A 100 -9.28 -11.57 -7.36
C MET A 100 -8.43 -12.57 -6.56
N SER A 101 -8.52 -12.56 -5.23
CA SER A 101 -7.85 -13.54 -4.38
C SER A 101 -8.28 -14.98 -4.66
N LYS A 102 -9.57 -15.21 -4.98
CA LYS A 102 -10.09 -16.53 -5.29
C LYS A 102 -9.46 -17.12 -6.57
N LEU A 103 -9.11 -16.26 -7.52
CA LEU A 103 -8.40 -16.66 -8.73
C LEU A 103 -6.90 -16.85 -8.45
N ALA A 104 -6.29 -15.90 -7.74
CA ALA A 104 -4.88 -15.93 -7.40
C ALA A 104 -4.51 -17.20 -6.60
N PHE A 105 -5.30 -17.58 -5.60
CA PHE A 105 -4.99 -18.72 -4.73
C PHE A 105 -5.24 -20.11 -5.37
N ARG A 106 -5.76 -20.16 -6.59
CA ARG A 106 -5.74 -21.41 -7.39
C ARG A 106 -4.36 -21.71 -7.97
N LEU A 107 -3.46 -20.72 -7.97
CA LEU A 107 -2.12 -20.83 -8.51
C LEU A 107 -1.12 -21.04 -7.36
N GLN A 108 -0.08 -21.83 -7.60
CA GLN A 108 0.95 -22.14 -6.60
C GLN A 108 2.35 -21.84 -7.12
N GLY A 109 3.28 -21.54 -6.21
CA GLY A 109 4.69 -21.29 -6.55
C GLY A 109 4.88 -20.21 -7.61
N GLY A 110 5.67 -20.47 -8.63
CA GLY A 110 5.94 -19.54 -9.72
C GLY A 110 4.71 -19.14 -10.55
N TYR A 111 3.71 -20.02 -10.67
CA TYR A 111 2.46 -19.70 -11.35
C TYR A 111 1.65 -18.61 -10.61
N PHE A 112 1.75 -18.54 -9.29
CA PHE A 112 1.14 -17.45 -8.53
C PHE A 112 1.75 -16.09 -8.88
N ALA A 113 3.08 -16.02 -9.03
CA ALA A 113 3.77 -14.79 -9.41
C ALA A 113 3.37 -14.32 -10.81
N ILE A 114 3.39 -15.23 -11.79
CA ILE A 114 2.98 -14.94 -13.19
C ILE A 114 1.50 -14.57 -13.25
N GLY A 115 0.63 -15.33 -12.58
CA GLY A 115 -0.80 -15.07 -12.56
C GLY A 115 -1.15 -13.71 -11.95
N THR A 116 -0.50 -13.32 -10.86
CA THR A 116 -0.71 -12.00 -10.25
C THR A 116 -0.22 -10.86 -11.15
N TRP A 117 0.88 -11.06 -11.91
CA TRP A 117 1.32 -10.11 -12.92
C TRP A 117 0.28 -9.94 -14.04
N VAL A 118 -0.22 -11.05 -14.59
CA VAL A 118 -1.30 -11.00 -15.62
C VAL A 118 -2.54 -10.30 -15.08
N MET A 119 -2.94 -10.59 -13.84
CA MET A 119 -4.06 -9.88 -13.20
C MET A 119 -3.82 -8.37 -13.10
N ALA A 120 -2.60 -7.95 -12.76
CA ALA A 120 -2.25 -6.55 -12.71
C ALA A 120 -2.34 -5.89 -14.09
N GLU A 121 -1.92 -6.58 -15.14
CA GLU A 121 -2.02 -6.10 -16.51
C GLU A 121 -3.48 -5.98 -16.98
N VAL A 122 -4.34 -6.93 -16.62
CA VAL A 122 -5.78 -6.84 -16.88
C VAL A 122 -6.39 -5.61 -16.18
N VAL A 123 -6.02 -5.35 -14.94
CA VAL A 123 -6.46 -4.14 -14.20
C VAL A 123 -5.98 -2.88 -14.92
N ARG A 124 -4.70 -2.82 -15.30
CA ARG A 124 -4.11 -1.68 -16.02
C ARG A 124 -4.88 -1.39 -17.32
N LEU A 125 -5.07 -2.42 -18.15
CA LEU A 125 -5.79 -2.30 -19.42
C LEU A 125 -7.25 -1.93 -19.22
N THR A 126 -7.90 -2.45 -18.17
CA THR A 126 -9.29 -2.08 -17.84
C THR A 126 -9.38 -0.59 -17.52
N VAL A 127 -8.50 -0.08 -16.66
CA VAL A 127 -8.48 1.35 -16.29
C VAL A 127 -8.14 2.23 -17.49
N ALA A 128 -7.19 1.82 -18.35
CA ALA A 128 -6.80 2.53 -19.56
C ALA A 128 -7.98 2.69 -20.57
N ASN A 129 -8.99 1.83 -20.52
CA ASN A 129 -10.18 1.90 -21.36
C ASN A 129 -11.33 2.74 -20.74
N ILE A 130 -11.18 3.22 -19.50
CA ILE A 130 -12.20 4.03 -18.83
C ILE A 130 -11.92 5.52 -19.06
N SER A 131 -12.60 6.15 -20.03
CA SER A 131 -12.42 7.55 -20.39
C SER A 131 -12.70 8.54 -19.26
N ILE A 132 -13.60 8.21 -18.31
CA ILE A 132 -13.98 9.07 -17.19
C ILE A 132 -12.78 9.36 -16.25
N VAL A 133 -11.83 8.44 -16.13
CA VAL A 133 -10.62 8.61 -15.33
C VAL A 133 -9.39 8.96 -16.19
N GLY A 134 -9.60 9.45 -17.41
CA GLY A 134 -8.54 9.92 -18.32
C GLY A 134 -8.07 8.90 -19.35
N GLY A 135 -8.60 7.64 -19.31
CA GLY A 135 -8.21 6.61 -20.26
C GLY A 135 -6.69 6.38 -20.28
N GLY A 136 -6.16 6.01 -21.46
CA GLY A 136 -4.73 5.77 -21.65
C GLY A 136 -3.85 7.02 -21.54
N SER A 137 -4.39 8.24 -21.67
CA SER A 137 -3.62 9.49 -21.55
C SER A 137 -3.43 9.96 -20.11
N GLY A 138 -4.14 9.34 -19.17
CA GLY A 138 -4.15 9.75 -17.76
C GLY A 138 -4.92 11.04 -17.51
N THR A 139 -4.96 11.44 -16.25
CA THR A 139 -5.67 12.66 -15.83
C THR A 139 -4.97 13.31 -14.63
N SER A 140 -5.32 14.58 -14.39
CA SER A 140 -4.76 15.37 -13.29
C SER A 140 -5.76 15.49 -12.14
N LEU A 141 -5.23 15.56 -10.92
CA LEU A 141 -6.02 15.79 -9.72
C LEU A 141 -6.40 17.28 -9.62
N THR A 142 -7.68 17.58 -9.84
CA THR A 142 -8.20 18.95 -9.85
C THR A 142 -8.82 19.38 -8.52
N ALA A 143 -9.03 18.43 -7.61
CA ALA A 143 -9.69 18.66 -6.31
C ALA A 143 -8.92 19.62 -5.39
N PHE A 144 -7.64 19.90 -5.66
CA PHE A 144 -6.85 20.89 -4.91
C PHE A 144 -6.91 22.31 -5.49
N ARG A 145 -7.79 22.58 -6.45
CA ARG A 145 -7.98 23.96 -6.97
C ARG A 145 -8.40 24.88 -5.81
N GLY A 146 -7.61 25.94 -5.58
CA GLY A 146 -7.84 26.90 -4.48
C GLY A 146 -7.16 26.55 -3.15
N VAL A 147 -6.51 25.39 -3.03
CA VAL A 147 -5.69 25.05 -1.86
C VAL A 147 -4.25 25.53 -2.09
N SER A 148 -3.67 26.22 -1.10
CA SER A 148 -2.28 26.67 -1.21
C SER A 148 -1.31 25.49 -1.32
N ARG A 149 -0.29 25.66 -2.15
CA ARG A 149 0.73 24.62 -2.37
C ARG A 149 1.38 24.18 -1.08
N ALA A 150 1.76 25.15 -0.23
CA ALA A 150 2.42 24.89 1.05
C ALA A 150 1.55 24.04 1.99
N LEU A 151 0.24 24.36 2.09
CA LEU A 151 -0.68 23.57 2.92
C LEU A 151 -0.81 22.13 2.42
N ARG A 152 -0.95 21.94 1.12
CA ARG A 152 -1.04 20.62 0.51
C ARG A 152 0.21 19.79 0.78
N GLU A 153 1.40 20.36 0.53
CA GLU A 153 2.69 19.68 0.73
C GLU A 153 2.90 19.31 2.20
N ASN A 154 2.60 20.21 3.12
CA ASN A 154 2.68 19.94 4.57
C ASN A 154 1.74 18.79 4.98
N VAL A 155 0.46 18.84 4.60
CA VAL A 155 -0.50 17.79 4.98
C VAL A 155 -0.10 16.45 4.36
N THR A 156 0.31 16.43 3.08
CA THR A 156 0.77 15.20 2.41
C THR A 156 1.97 14.60 3.13
N TYR A 157 2.92 15.44 3.57
CA TYR A 157 4.07 15.01 4.35
C TYR A 157 3.66 14.31 5.65
N TRP A 158 2.80 14.94 6.46
CA TRP A 158 2.35 14.36 7.72
C TRP A 158 1.57 13.07 7.53
N VAL A 159 0.72 12.99 6.50
CA VAL A 159 -0.02 11.76 6.17
C VAL A 159 0.94 10.65 5.75
N ALA A 160 1.99 10.96 4.97
CA ALA A 160 3.01 10.00 4.58
C ALA A 160 3.81 9.48 5.80
N LEU A 161 4.21 10.38 6.70
CA LEU A 161 4.92 10.01 7.94
C LEU A 161 4.06 9.09 8.81
N VAL A 162 2.78 9.44 9.00
CA VAL A 162 1.82 8.58 9.73
C VAL A 162 1.66 7.22 9.05
N ALA A 163 1.56 7.18 7.72
CA ALA A 163 1.45 5.93 6.97
C ALA A 163 2.67 5.02 7.16
N VAL A 164 3.90 5.57 7.14
CA VAL A 164 5.13 4.81 7.41
C VAL A 164 5.14 4.27 8.83
N VAL A 165 4.91 5.13 9.82
CA VAL A 165 4.92 4.73 11.24
C VAL A 165 3.84 3.68 11.51
N ALA A 166 2.61 3.90 11.02
CA ALA A 166 1.52 2.95 11.15
C ALA A 166 1.86 1.60 10.52
N THR A 167 2.46 1.60 9.31
CA THR A 167 2.88 0.37 8.63
C THR A 167 3.93 -0.40 9.43
N ILE A 168 4.96 0.28 9.96
CA ILE A 168 5.99 -0.36 10.78
C ILE A 168 5.37 -0.97 12.04
N VAL A 169 4.54 -0.18 12.75
CA VAL A 169 3.90 -0.62 14.00
C VAL A 169 2.96 -1.81 13.74
N LEU A 170 2.10 -1.71 12.72
CA LEU A 170 1.15 -2.77 12.38
C LEU A 170 1.86 -4.07 12.00
N VAL A 171 2.87 -4.01 11.12
CA VAL A 171 3.65 -5.20 10.72
C VAL A 171 4.39 -5.78 11.91
N TYR A 172 5.02 -4.94 12.74
CA TYR A 172 5.72 -5.39 13.94
C TYR A 172 4.79 -6.10 14.93
N LEU A 173 3.64 -5.50 15.26
CA LEU A 173 2.66 -6.08 16.16
C LEU A 173 2.05 -7.36 15.58
N PHE A 174 1.74 -7.36 14.28
CA PHE A 174 1.21 -8.53 13.59
C PHE A 174 2.20 -9.71 13.66
N LEU A 175 3.47 -9.48 13.35
CA LEU A 175 4.50 -10.53 13.36
C LEU A 175 4.77 -11.10 14.77
N ARG A 176 4.52 -10.32 15.82
CA ARG A 176 4.63 -10.79 17.23
C ARG A 176 3.37 -11.48 17.73
N SER A 177 2.28 -11.42 16.99
CA SER A 177 1.02 -12.07 17.35
C SER A 177 1.03 -13.56 17.00
N LYS A 178 0.05 -14.30 17.53
CA LYS A 178 -0.20 -15.70 17.14
C LYS A 178 -0.43 -15.86 15.63
N GLN A 179 -1.02 -14.84 15.00
CA GLN A 179 -1.26 -14.82 13.56
C GLN A 179 0.05 -14.69 12.77
N GLY A 180 1.02 -13.91 13.24
CA GLY A 180 2.33 -13.78 12.62
C GLY A 180 3.13 -15.09 12.68
N LEU A 181 3.06 -15.81 13.79
CA LEU A 181 3.66 -17.15 13.91
C LEU A 181 2.98 -18.15 12.98
N ALA A 182 1.66 -18.13 12.91
CA ALA A 182 0.90 -18.97 11.98
C ALA A 182 1.26 -18.68 10.52
N LEU A 183 1.45 -17.41 10.14
CA LEU A 183 1.87 -17.02 8.80
C LEU A 183 3.24 -17.59 8.43
N GLN A 184 4.21 -17.54 9.35
CA GLN A 184 5.54 -18.11 9.14
C GLN A 184 5.48 -19.63 9.01
N ALA A 185 4.66 -20.31 9.82
CA ALA A 185 4.45 -21.77 9.69
C ALA A 185 3.87 -22.14 8.32
N ILE A 186 2.93 -21.35 7.79
CA ILE A 186 2.36 -21.53 6.44
C ILE A 186 3.44 -21.38 5.37
N ARG A 187 4.34 -20.37 5.51
CA ARG A 187 5.44 -20.17 4.58
C ARG A 187 6.38 -21.38 4.52
N ASP A 188 6.66 -21.96 5.67
CA ASP A 188 7.61 -23.09 5.76
C ASP A 188 6.97 -24.40 5.25
N SER A 189 5.71 -24.67 5.60
CA SER A 189 4.93 -25.80 5.06
C SER A 189 3.43 -25.62 5.29
N GLU A 190 2.65 -25.45 4.22
CA GLU A 190 1.20 -25.34 4.30
C GLU A 190 0.55 -26.59 4.90
N VAL A 191 1.02 -27.79 4.47
CA VAL A 191 0.51 -29.07 4.96
C VAL A 191 0.76 -29.26 6.46
N ALA A 192 1.95 -28.90 6.93
CA ALA A 192 2.28 -28.97 8.35
C ALA A 192 1.47 -27.94 9.18
N ALA A 193 1.24 -26.74 8.65
CA ALA A 193 0.41 -25.74 9.29
C ALA A 193 -1.06 -26.19 9.42
N GLU A 194 -1.62 -26.78 8.36
CA GLU A 194 -2.99 -27.35 8.37
C GLU A 194 -3.13 -28.48 9.40
N SER A 195 -2.15 -29.36 9.51
CA SER A 195 -2.17 -30.45 10.49
C SER A 195 -2.15 -29.97 11.94
N GLN A 196 -1.68 -28.73 12.18
CA GLN A 196 -1.73 -28.05 13.48
C GLN A 196 -3.03 -27.25 13.69
N GLY A 197 -3.99 -27.35 12.78
CA GLY A 197 -5.28 -26.65 12.86
C GLY A 197 -5.26 -25.20 12.40
N ILE A 198 -4.22 -24.74 11.71
CA ILE A 198 -4.15 -23.40 11.14
C ILE A 198 -5.01 -23.34 9.87
N ASN A 199 -5.93 -22.41 9.81
CA ASN A 199 -6.72 -22.18 8.58
C ASN A 199 -5.90 -21.38 7.56
N VAL A 200 -5.17 -22.09 6.70
CA VAL A 200 -4.26 -21.53 5.68
C VAL A 200 -4.98 -20.57 4.74
N ALA A 201 -6.17 -20.95 4.24
CA ALA A 201 -6.91 -20.14 3.29
C ALA A 201 -7.32 -18.76 3.87
N ARG A 202 -7.81 -18.76 5.12
CA ARG A 202 -8.18 -17.50 5.81
C ARG A 202 -6.98 -16.62 6.08
N MET A 203 -5.86 -17.21 6.50
CA MET A 203 -4.64 -16.48 6.80
C MET A 203 -4.04 -15.84 5.54
N LYS A 204 -3.94 -16.59 4.46
CA LYS A 204 -3.49 -16.08 3.14
C LYS A 204 -4.39 -14.94 2.65
N LEU A 205 -5.71 -15.10 2.76
CA LEU A 205 -6.66 -14.07 2.38
C LEU A 205 -6.47 -12.79 3.20
N ALA A 206 -6.38 -12.91 4.52
CA ALA A 206 -6.19 -11.74 5.41
C ALA A 206 -4.92 -10.96 5.06
N VAL A 207 -3.79 -11.64 4.88
CA VAL A 207 -2.50 -11.01 4.53
C VAL A 207 -2.56 -10.38 3.13
N TYR A 208 -3.20 -11.04 2.17
CA TYR A 208 -3.39 -10.52 0.82
C TYR A 208 -4.21 -9.21 0.82
N LEU A 209 -5.31 -9.15 1.57
CA LEU A 209 -6.16 -7.97 1.69
C LEU A 209 -5.48 -6.83 2.43
N VAL A 210 -4.76 -7.11 3.53
CA VAL A 210 -3.96 -6.11 4.26
C VAL A 210 -2.88 -5.54 3.34
N SER A 211 -2.20 -6.39 2.57
CA SER A 211 -1.19 -5.97 1.61
C SER A 211 -1.79 -5.10 0.49
N ALA A 212 -2.93 -5.50 -0.07
CA ALA A 212 -3.64 -4.71 -1.07
C ALA A 212 -4.05 -3.34 -0.54
N PHE A 213 -4.59 -3.29 0.68
CA PHE A 213 -4.98 -2.04 1.35
C PHE A 213 -3.79 -1.10 1.55
N GLY A 214 -2.68 -1.60 2.09
CA GLY A 214 -1.49 -0.79 2.32
C GLY A 214 -0.84 -0.30 1.02
N CYS A 215 -0.79 -1.14 -0.02
CA CYS A 215 -0.33 -0.73 -1.36
C CYS A 215 -1.22 0.36 -1.96
N ALA A 216 -2.55 0.27 -1.77
CA ALA A 216 -3.49 1.27 -2.26
C ALA A 216 -3.38 2.61 -1.52
N ILE A 217 -3.12 2.60 -0.20
CA ILE A 217 -2.78 3.83 0.56
C ILE A 217 -1.52 4.47 -0.01
N ALA A 218 -0.46 3.68 -0.22
CA ALA A 218 0.80 4.18 -0.79
C ALA A 218 0.59 4.79 -2.19
N GLY A 219 -0.21 4.15 -3.04
CA GLY A 219 -0.56 4.66 -4.36
C GLY A 219 -1.37 5.95 -4.31
N GLY A 220 -2.38 6.02 -3.46
CA GLY A 220 -3.16 7.25 -3.25
C GLY A 220 -2.29 8.43 -2.83
N LEU A 221 -1.38 8.23 -1.86
CA LEU A 221 -0.41 9.25 -1.42
C LEU A 221 0.55 9.68 -2.53
N TYR A 222 1.08 8.71 -3.28
CA TYR A 222 1.97 8.97 -4.41
C TYR A 222 1.33 9.89 -5.45
N PHE A 223 0.09 9.60 -5.85
CA PHE A 223 -0.61 10.40 -6.86
C PHE A 223 -1.14 11.74 -6.33
N VAL A 224 -1.41 11.88 -5.04
CA VAL A 224 -1.65 13.19 -4.40
C VAL A 224 -0.40 14.07 -4.47
N SER A 225 0.79 13.51 -4.28
CA SER A 225 2.04 14.24 -4.37
C SER A 225 2.36 14.67 -5.81
N ASN A 226 2.16 13.79 -6.79
CA ASN A 226 2.44 14.03 -8.21
C ASN A 226 1.34 14.80 -8.97
N LEU A 227 0.12 14.86 -8.44
CA LEU A 227 -1.05 15.52 -9.04
C LEU A 227 -1.48 14.99 -10.42
N ARG A 228 -0.87 13.94 -10.91
CA ARG A 228 -1.19 13.29 -12.19
C ARG A 228 -1.10 11.79 -12.06
N ILE A 229 -2.03 11.09 -12.70
CA ILE A 229 -2.02 9.64 -12.82
C ILE A 229 -2.12 9.24 -14.29
N SER A 230 -1.32 8.25 -14.68
CA SER A 230 -1.37 7.57 -15.98
C SER A 230 -1.36 6.07 -15.75
N PRO A 231 -2.00 5.26 -16.61
CA PRO A 231 -1.97 3.80 -16.50
C PRO A 231 -0.64 3.18 -16.98
N ASP A 232 0.29 4.00 -17.51
CA ASP A 232 1.61 3.58 -18.01
C ASP A 232 2.68 3.68 -16.92
#